data_dd0e44a3b1a26b78351046c569da9151
#
_entry.id   dd0e44a3b1a26b78351046c569da9151
#
_cell.length_a   1.000
_cell.length_b   1.000
_cell.length_c   1.000
_cell.angle_alpha   90.00
_cell.angle_beta   90.00
_cell.angle_gamma   90.00
#
_symmetry.space_group_name_H-M   'P 1'
#
loop_
_entity.id
_entity.type
_entity.pdbx_description
1 polymer ?
#
loop_
_entity_poly.entity_id
_entity_poly.type
_entity_poly.pdbx_seq_one_letter_code
_entity_poly.pdbx_strand_id
1 'polypeptide(L)'
;MFELSFYTILMAFLTSTVLFSLSCIFFSSSKRILNVGYKTIAFISFLSILRLVVPIDFDFTAILPMNELAKQISFFICQHRIAFFSIRLSIWDILLVIWLIGILFQLILYWRQYRQIDRIVVQTGKNVSYHPNYMKAFQSIQISYGISQQLPVYEIPMLSSPMLFSIRNPRILLPAENNYSDDDLHFIFRHEMTHFLHHDLLYKFFFQLLF
;
A
#
# COMPACT_ATOMS: atom_id res chain seq x y z
N MET A 1 -9.19 -7.43 27.92
CA MET A 1 -10.56 -7.17 27.43
C MET A 1 -10.45 -6.05 26.42
N PHE A 2 -10.74 -6.31 25.15
CA PHE A 2 -10.60 -5.29 24.11
C PHE A 2 -11.80 -4.34 24.18
N GLU A 3 -11.63 -3.20 24.82
CA GLU A 3 -12.64 -2.15 24.76
C GLU A 3 -12.25 -1.15 23.67
N LEU A 4 -12.95 -1.19 22.55
CA LEU A 4 -12.92 -0.15 21.53
C LEU A 4 -13.61 1.10 22.08
N SER A 5 -12.86 1.89 22.83
CA SER A 5 -13.35 3.17 23.34
C SER A 5 -13.02 4.28 22.34
N PHE A 6 -13.81 5.34 22.32
CA PHE A 6 -13.51 6.55 21.55
C PHE A 6 -12.10 7.07 21.84
N TYR A 7 -11.66 6.97 23.08
CA TYR A 7 -10.32 7.39 23.52
C TYR A 7 -9.23 6.56 22.82
N THR A 8 -9.37 5.25 22.79
CA THR A 8 -8.44 4.33 22.10
C THR A 8 -8.27 4.71 20.63
N ILE A 9 -9.36 5.02 19.95
CA ILE A 9 -9.33 5.37 18.53
C ILE A 9 -8.76 6.78 18.32
N LEU A 10 -9.12 7.75 19.16
CA LEU A 10 -8.54 9.09 19.12
C LEU A 10 -7.02 9.05 19.31
N MET A 11 -6.54 8.28 20.29
CA MET A 11 -5.11 8.10 20.54
C MET A 11 -4.42 7.34 19.40
N ALA A 12 -5.07 6.33 18.82
CA ALA A 12 -4.57 5.65 17.65
C ALA A 12 -4.44 6.61 16.45
N PHE A 13 -5.41 7.47 16.23
CA PHE A 13 -5.37 8.49 15.18
C PHE A 13 -4.25 9.50 15.42
N LEU A 14 -4.13 10.06 16.61
CA LEU A 14 -3.08 11.03 16.95
C LEU A 14 -1.69 10.43 16.83
N THR A 15 -1.46 9.23 17.35
CA THR A 15 -0.16 8.55 17.25
C THR A 15 0.17 8.17 15.81
N SER A 16 -0.80 7.72 15.04
CA SER A 16 -0.62 7.40 13.61
C SER A 16 -0.29 8.65 12.79
N THR A 17 -0.95 9.77 13.04
CA THR A 17 -0.65 11.03 12.33
C THR A 17 0.74 11.55 12.65
N VAL A 18 1.21 11.42 13.90
CA VAL A 18 2.59 11.79 14.29
C VAL A 18 3.60 10.89 13.58
N LEU A 19 3.41 9.56 13.64
CA LEU A 19 4.30 8.60 12.97
C LEU A 19 4.34 8.80 11.47
N PHE A 20 3.19 9.06 10.85
CA PHE A 20 3.08 9.33 9.43
C PHE A 20 3.77 10.64 9.04
N SER A 21 3.58 11.71 9.82
CA SER A 21 4.24 12.99 9.60
C SER A 21 5.76 12.86 9.70
N LEU A 22 6.27 12.08 10.67
CA LEU A 22 7.70 11.75 10.76
C LEU A 22 8.18 11.01 9.51
N SER A 23 7.43 10.02 9.04
CA SER A 23 7.77 9.30 7.80
C SER A 23 7.84 10.26 6.60
N CYS A 24 6.88 11.16 6.44
CA CYS A 24 6.89 12.16 5.37
C CYS A 24 8.11 13.09 5.45
N ILE A 25 8.50 13.53 6.65
CA ILE A 25 9.71 14.34 6.85
C ILE A 25 10.98 13.58 6.44
N PHE A 26 11.05 12.28 6.71
CA PHE A 26 12.17 11.45 6.26
C PHE A 26 12.18 11.26 4.74
N PHE A 27 11.03 11.00 4.13
CA PHE A 27 10.91 10.88 2.66
C PHE A 27 11.20 12.17 1.91
N SER A 28 11.04 13.33 2.54
CA SER A 28 11.27 14.65 1.91
C SER A 28 12.74 14.94 1.57
N SER A 29 13.71 14.10 1.98
CA SER A 29 15.13 14.33 1.73
C SER A 29 15.88 13.06 1.37
N SER A 30 16.45 13.01 0.17
CA SER A 30 17.25 11.87 -0.31
C SER A 30 18.42 11.52 0.62
N LYS A 31 19.06 12.52 1.25
CA LYS A 31 20.16 12.29 2.21
C LYS A 31 19.68 11.57 3.47
N ARG A 32 18.48 11.90 3.96
CA ARG A 32 17.88 11.25 5.14
C ARG A 32 17.47 9.82 4.84
N ILE A 33 16.94 9.56 3.65
CA ILE A 33 16.61 8.21 3.20
C ILE A 33 17.85 7.31 3.18
N LEU A 34 18.97 7.81 2.68
CA LEU A 34 20.24 7.07 2.63
C LEU A 34 20.78 6.75 4.03
N ASN A 35 20.65 7.66 4.98
CA ASN A 35 21.15 7.48 6.35
C ASN A 35 20.30 6.52 7.17
N VAL A 36 18.97 6.59 7.06
CA VAL A 36 18.03 5.79 7.87
C VAL A 36 17.67 4.47 7.18
N GLY A 37 17.80 4.42 5.86
CA GLY A 37 17.39 3.29 5.03
C GLY A 37 15.90 3.29 4.74
N TYR A 38 15.54 3.10 3.47
CA TYR A 38 14.14 3.12 3.03
C TYR A 38 13.26 2.04 3.72
N LYS A 39 13.85 0.90 4.09
CA LYS A 39 13.14 -0.19 4.78
C LYS A 39 12.64 0.23 6.16
N THR A 40 13.46 1.00 6.90
CA THR A 40 13.08 1.52 8.22
C THR A 40 11.94 2.52 8.12
N ILE A 41 11.99 3.41 7.12
CA ILE A 41 10.93 4.40 6.89
C ILE A 41 9.63 3.71 6.47
N ALA A 42 9.72 2.74 5.56
CA ALA A 42 8.57 1.94 5.13
C ALA A 42 7.95 1.14 6.32
N PHE A 43 8.79 0.61 7.20
CA PHE A 43 8.33 -0.09 8.39
C PHE A 43 7.62 0.84 9.39
N ILE A 44 8.14 2.05 9.62
CA ILE A 44 7.47 3.06 10.47
C ILE A 44 6.12 3.46 9.86
N SER A 45 6.07 3.66 8.54
CA SER A 45 4.82 3.95 7.84
C SER A 45 3.82 2.81 7.96
N PHE A 46 4.27 1.56 7.82
CA PHE A 46 3.43 0.38 8.03
C PHE A 46 2.89 0.28 9.46
N LEU A 47 3.73 0.54 10.47
CA LEU A 47 3.29 0.57 11.87
C LEU A 47 2.25 1.66 12.13
N SER A 48 2.41 2.84 11.49
CA SER A 48 1.43 3.94 11.55
C SER A 48 0.06 3.51 11.03
N ILE A 49 0.04 2.80 9.91
CA ILE A 49 -1.17 2.26 9.30
C ILE A 49 -1.78 1.16 10.18
N LEU A 50 -0.95 0.23 10.64
CA LEU A 50 -1.39 -0.86 11.49
C LEU A 50 -2.04 -0.34 12.76
N ARG A 51 -1.46 0.69 13.38
CA ARG A 51 -2.00 1.34 14.57
C ARG A 51 -3.35 2.02 14.31
N LEU A 52 -3.54 2.59 13.11
CA LEU A 52 -4.80 3.21 12.72
C LEU A 52 -5.91 2.16 12.52
N VAL A 53 -5.57 1.04 11.87
CA VAL A 53 -6.54 -0.03 11.54
C VAL A 53 -6.87 -0.88 12.78
N VAL A 54 -5.87 -1.11 13.64
CA VAL A 54 -6.01 -1.92 14.85
C VAL A 54 -5.65 -1.08 16.06
N PRO A 55 -6.61 -0.32 16.62
CA PRO A 55 -6.41 0.50 17.81
C PRO A 55 -6.37 -0.41 19.06
N ILE A 56 -5.21 -1.02 19.30
CA ILE A 56 -4.98 -1.87 20.47
C ILE A 56 -4.34 -1.01 21.57
N ASP A 57 -4.94 -0.99 22.74
CA ASP A 57 -4.30 -0.45 23.94
C ASP A 57 -3.55 -1.57 24.64
N PHE A 58 -2.31 -1.29 24.97
CA PHE A 58 -1.47 -2.19 25.74
C PHE A 58 -1.53 -1.78 27.23
N ASP A 59 -1.53 -2.73 28.14
CA ASP A 59 -1.60 -2.49 29.59
C ASP A 59 -0.45 -1.62 30.13
N PHE A 60 0.64 -1.49 29.38
CA PHE A 60 1.78 -0.63 29.73
C PHE A 60 1.70 0.78 29.13
N THR A 61 0.67 1.11 28.34
CA THR A 61 0.50 2.48 27.84
C THR A 61 0.07 3.42 28.97
N ALA A 62 0.84 4.47 29.20
CA ALA A 62 0.47 5.49 30.17
C ALA A 62 -0.81 6.20 29.73
N ILE A 63 -1.83 6.16 30.57
CA ILE A 63 -3.08 6.88 30.34
C ILE A 63 -2.81 8.36 30.63
N LEU A 64 -2.71 9.18 29.59
CA LEU A 64 -2.65 10.63 29.76
C LEU A 64 -4.02 11.12 30.25
N PRO A 65 -4.07 11.89 31.36
CA PRO A 65 -5.34 12.44 31.83
C PRO A 65 -5.95 13.35 30.76
N MET A 66 -7.17 13.04 30.34
CA MET A 66 -7.90 13.88 29.41
C MET A 66 -8.21 15.24 30.02
N ASN A 67 -7.97 16.30 29.27
CA ASN A 67 -8.46 17.63 29.61
C ASN A 67 -10.00 17.62 29.60
N GLU A 68 -10.64 18.45 30.42
CA GLU A 68 -12.10 18.54 30.57
C GLU A 68 -12.82 18.78 29.22
N LEU A 69 -12.23 19.59 28.33
CA LEU A 69 -12.75 19.80 26.97
C LEU A 69 -12.78 18.49 26.15
N ALA A 70 -11.70 17.71 26.23
CA ALA A 70 -11.63 16.42 25.50
C ALA A 70 -12.63 15.40 26.04
N LYS A 71 -12.89 15.40 27.36
CA LYS A 71 -13.93 14.57 27.99
C LYS A 71 -15.34 14.98 27.49
N GLN A 72 -15.64 16.29 27.45
CA GLN A 72 -16.93 16.78 26.96
C GLN A 72 -17.16 16.43 25.50
N ILE A 73 -16.13 16.58 24.65
CA ILE A 73 -16.22 16.22 23.22
C ILE A 73 -16.43 14.72 23.06
N SER A 74 -15.67 13.89 23.80
CA SER A 74 -15.82 12.44 23.73
C SER A 74 -17.20 11.98 24.20
N PHE A 75 -17.70 12.58 25.28
CA PHE A 75 -19.04 12.31 25.79
C PHE A 75 -20.11 12.67 24.76
N PHE A 76 -19.99 13.86 24.14
CA PHE A 76 -20.93 14.30 23.11
C PHE A 76 -20.95 13.35 21.90
N ILE A 77 -19.76 12.96 21.38
CA ILE A 77 -19.65 12.10 20.20
C ILE A 77 -20.15 10.67 20.48
N CYS A 78 -19.84 10.13 21.66
CA CYS A 78 -20.16 8.73 21.99
C CYS A 78 -21.56 8.55 22.57
N GLN A 79 -22.04 9.52 23.35
CA GLN A 79 -23.31 9.37 24.08
C GLN A 79 -24.50 10.06 23.42
N HIS A 80 -24.26 11.04 22.56
CA HIS A 80 -25.35 11.67 21.84
C HIS A 80 -25.93 10.70 20.80
N ARG A 81 -27.11 10.14 21.11
CA ARG A 81 -27.76 9.13 20.27
C ARG A 81 -28.83 9.80 19.42
N ILE A 82 -28.72 9.64 18.13
CA ILE A 82 -29.73 10.06 17.15
C ILE A 82 -30.64 8.85 16.88
N ALA A 83 -31.94 9.02 17.12
CA ALA A 83 -32.90 7.98 16.79
C ALA A 83 -33.25 8.08 15.30
N PHE A 84 -32.88 7.06 14.54
CA PHE A 84 -33.26 6.90 13.14
C PHE A 84 -34.05 5.61 12.98
N PHE A 85 -35.37 5.72 12.75
CA PHE A 85 -36.30 4.61 12.84
C PHE A 85 -36.24 3.93 14.22
N SER A 86 -35.98 2.64 14.28
CA SER A 86 -35.88 1.86 15.52
C SER A 86 -34.45 1.70 16.06
N ILE A 87 -33.45 2.30 15.37
CA ILE A 87 -32.03 2.17 15.69
C ILE A 87 -31.53 3.46 16.35
N ARG A 88 -30.90 3.34 17.51
CA ARG A 88 -30.25 4.45 18.19
C ARG A 88 -28.75 4.43 17.85
N LEU A 89 -28.35 5.32 16.95
CA LEU A 89 -26.96 5.46 16.51
C LEU A 89 -26.27 6.61 17.25
N SER A 90 -25.07 6.40 17.71
CA SER A 90 -24.21 7.49 18.16
C SER A 90 -23.59 8.22 16.95
N ILE A 91 -23.14 9.45 17.14
CA ILE A 91 -22.37 10.18 16.11
C ILE A 91 -21.15 9.34 15.69
N TRP A 92 -20.55 8.61 16.66
CA TRP A 92 -19.43 7.72 16.42
C TRP A 92 -19.77 6.58 15.44
N ASP A 93 -20.92 5.93 15.61
CA ASP A 93 -21.36 4.85 14.73
C ASP A 93 -21.53 5.36 13.28
N ILE A 94 -22.06 6.56 13.12
CA ILE A 94 -22.23 7.21 11.81
C ILE A 94 -20.88 7.48 11.16
N LEU A 95 -19.92 8.05 11.91
CA LEU A 95 -18.57 8.32 11.40
C LEU A 95 -17.85 7.03 10.99
N LEU A 96 -18.01 5.97 11.78
CA LEU A 96 -17.44 4.66 11.48
C LEU A 96 -18.03 4.07 10.20
N VAL A 97 -19.33 4.17 10.01
CA VAL A 97 -19.99 3.72 8.77
C VAL A 97 -19.50 4.51 7.56
N ILE A 98 -19.41 5.84 7.67
CA ILE A 98 -18.89 6.69 6.59
C ILE A 98 -17.44 6.29 6.23
N TRP A 99 -16.62 6.04 7.24
CA TRP A 99 -15.25 5.61 7.05
C TRP A 99 -15.16 4.24 6.35
N LEU A 100 -15.96 3.27 6.78
CA LEU A 100 -16.03 1.95 6.13
C LEU A 100 -16.50 2.03 4.68
N ILE A 101 -17.49 2.89 4.39
CA ILE A 101 -17.93 3.14 3.02
C ILE A 101 -16.80 3.75 2.19
N GLY A 102 -16.02 4.68 2.75
CA GLY A 102 -14.84 5.26 2.10
C GLY A 102 -13.80 4.21 1.72
N ILE A 103 -13.45 3.32 2.65
CA ILE A 103 -12.53 2.21 2.38
C ILE A 103 -13.07 1.29 1.28
N LEU A 104 -14.35 0.91 1.37
CA LEU A 104 -14.96 0.04 0.36
C LEU A 104 -14.95 0.68 -1.03
N PHE A 105 -15.23 1.98 -1.09
CA PHE A 105 -15.18 2.74 -2.33
C PHE A 105 -13.77 2.77 -2.93
N GLN A 106 -12.73 3.00 -2.12
CA GLN A 106 -11.33 2.95 -2.57
C GLN A 106 -10.93 1.56 -3.06
N LEU A 107 -11.33 0.51 -2.37
CA LEU A 107 -11.09 -0.88 -2.80
C LEU A 107 -11.74 -1.17 -4.16
N ILE A 108 -12.97 -0.70 -4.37
CA ILE A 108 -13.68 -0.87 -5.66
C ILE A 108 -12.95 -0.12 -6.77
N LEU A 109 -12.52 1.12 -6.53
CA LEU A 109 -11.75 1.90 -7.51
C LEU A 109 -10.44 1.20 -7.87
N TYR A 110 -9.69 0.77 -6.87
CA TYR A 110 -8.45 0.02 -7.08
C TYR A 110 -8.69 -1.26 -7.89
N TRP A 111 -9.69 -2.04 -7.54
CA TRP A 111 -10.04 -3.26 -8.26
C TRP A 111 -10.45 -3.01 -9.73
N ARG A 112 -11.19 -1.91 -9.98
CA ARG A 112 -11.54 -1.50 -11.35
C ARG A 112 -10.31 -1.14 -12.18
N GLN A 113 -9.38 -0.34 -11.62
CA GLN A 113 -8.12 0.02 -12.27
C GLN A 113 -7.28 -1.22 -12.57
N TYR A 114 -7.13 -2.09 -11.57
CA TYR A 114 -6.42 -3.36 -11.74
C TYR A 114 -7.02 -4.20 -12.86
N ARG A 115 -8.34 -4.37 -12.87
CA ARG A 115 -9.06 -5.11 -13.94
C ARG A 115 -8.92 -4.47 -15.32
N GLN A 116 -8.85 -3.17 -15.39
CA GLN A 116 -8.65 -2.46 -16.66
C GLN A 116 -7.28 -2.76 -17.24
N ILE A 117 -6.21 -2.64 -16.46
CA ILE A 117 -4.85 -2.98 -16.88
C ILE A 117 -4.77 -4.47 -17.25
N ASP A 118 -5.31 -5.35 -16.42
CA ASP A 118 -5.30 -6.80 -16.69
C ASP A 118 -5.99 -7.14 -18.02
N ARG A 119 -7.12 -6.50 -18.34
CA ARG A 119 -7.78 -6.65 -19.66
C ARG A 119 -6.89 -6.18 -20.80
N ILE A 120 -6.23 -5.03 -20.67
CA ILE A 120 -5.29 -4.53 -21.69
C ILE A 120 -4.17 -5.56 -21.91
N VAL A 121 -3.59 -6.09 -20.82
CA VAL A 121 -2.54 -7.11 -20.92
C VAL A 121 -3.02 -8.36 -21.65
N VAL A 122 -4.25 -8.82 -21.37
CA VAL A 122 -4.82 -10.01 -22.01
C VAL A 122 -5.18 -9.78 -23.48
N GLN A 123 -5.68 -8.59 -23.82
CA GLN A 123 -6.16 -8.29 -25.17
C GLN A 123 -5.07 -7.85 -26.14
N THR A 124 -4.11 -7.08 -25.67
CA THR A 124 -3.08 -6.45 -26.52
C THR A 124 -1.66 -6.89 -26.20
N GLY A 125 -1.46 -7.57 -25.06
CA GLY A 125 -0.15 -7.99 -24.62
C GLY A 125 0.39 -9.16 -25.42
N LYS A 126 1.56 -8.99 -26.04
CA LYS A 126 2.30 -10.05 -26.68
C LYS A 126 3.22 -10.72 -25.67
N ASN A 127 3.03 -12.00 -25.43
CA ASN A 127 3.92 -12.75 -24.54
C ASN A 127 5.26 -12.99 -25.24
N VAL A 128 6.31 -12.42 -24.70
CA VAL A 128 7.69 -12.51 -25.22
C VAL A 128 8.63 -13.28 -24.28
N SER A 129 8.10 -13.93 -23.27
CA SER A 129 8.88 -14.67 -22.27
C SER A 129 9.84 -15.70 -22.86
N TYR A 130 9.47 -16.28 -24.02
CA TYR A 130 10.24 -17.32 -24.69
C TYR A 130 11.15 -16.78 -25.81
N HIS A 131 11.18 -15.49 -26.06
CA HIS A 131 12.09 -14.92 -27.04
C HIS A 131 13.54 -15.04 -26.55
N PRO A 132 14.50 -15.46 -27.39
CA PRO A 132 15.85 -15.82 -26.96
C PRO A 132 16.57 -14.72 -26.16
N ASN A 133 16.46 -13.46 -26.57
CA ASN A 133 17.13 -12.34 -25.88
C ASN A 133 16.54 -12.09 -24.50
N TYR A 134 15.19 -12.09 -24.38
CA TYR A 134 14.51 -11.91 -23.09
C TYR A 134 14.79 -13.06 -22.14
N MET A 135 14.81 -14.30 -22.65
CA MET A 135 15.08 -15.49 -21.87
C MET A 135 16.51 -15.49 -21.30
N LYS A 136 17.51 -15.15 -22.13
CA LYS A 136 18.92 -15.07 -21.70
C LYS A 136 19.11 -14.01 -20.61
N ALA A 137 18.61 -12.79 -20.84
CA ALA A 137 18.70 -11.70 -19.87
C ALA A 137 18.03 -12.07 -18.55
N PHE A 138 16.85 -12.69 -18.60
CA PHE A 138 16.11 -13.09 -17.41
C PHE A 138 16.79 -14.22 -16.63
N GLN A 139 17.30 -15.24 -17.31
CA GLN A 139 18.02 -16.36 -16.67
C GLN A 139 19.27 -15.91 -15.95
N SER A 140 20.05 -14.99 -16.52
CA SER A 140 21.25 -14.46 -15.86
C SER A 140 20.93 -13.79 -14.53
N ILE A 141 19.79 -13.11 -14.46
CA ILE A 141 19.31 -12.44 -13.24
C ILE A 141 18.76 -13.45 -12.24
N GLN A 142 17.99 -14.44 -12.69
CA GLN A 142 17.52 -15.52 -11.82
C GLN A 142 18.66 -16.20 -11.09
N ILE A 143 19.73 -16.53 -11.80
CA ILE A 143 20.94 -17.15 -11.22
C ILE A 143 21.57 -16.19 -10.19
N SER A 144 21.72 -14.91 -10.52
CA SER A 144 22.37 -13.92 -9.63
C SER A 144 21.60 -13.67 -8.33
N TYR A 145 20.29 -13.79 -8.35
CA TYR A 145 19.41 -13.59 -7.18
C TYR A 145 18.96 -14.89 -6.51
N GLY A 146 19.34 -16.06 -7.05
CA GLY A 146 18.91 -17.36 -6.52
C GLY A 146 17.40 -17.61 -6.60
N ILE A 147 16.73 -17.05 -7.61
CA ILE A 147 15.27 -17.12 -7.78
C ILE A 147 14.94 -18.24 -8.77
N SER A 148 14.10 -19.17 -8.36
CA SER A 148 13.59 -20.24 -9.24
C SER A 148 12.30 -19.84 -9.99
N GLN A 149 11.60 -18.80 -9.53
CA GLN A 149 10.32 -18.38 -10.11
C GLN A 149 10.55 -17.61 -11.42
N GLN A 150 9.94 -18.09 -12.51
CA GLN A 150 9.94 -17.39 -13.78
C GLN A 150 8.74 -16.43 -13.84
N LEU A 151 9.02 -15.14 -14.09
CA LEU A 151 8.00 -14.15 -14.31
C LEU A 151 7.69 -14.02 -15.80
N PRO A 152 6.43 -14.14 -16.22
CA PRO A 152 6.09 -13.92 -17.62
C PRO A 152 6.29 -12.45 -18.02
N VAL A 153 6.80 -12.25 -19.24
CA VAL A 153 7.10 -10.93 -19.83
C VAL A 153 6.15 -10.66 -20.97
N TYR A 154 5.50 -9.49 -20.94
CA TYR A 154 4.58 -9.06 -21.99
C TYR A 154 4.98 -7.71 -22.55
N GLU A 155 4.98 -7.59 -23.88
CA GLU A 155 5.06 -6.31 -24.58
C GLU A 155 3.65 -5.75 -24.74
N ILE A 156 3.47 -4.49 -24.38
CA ILE A 156 2.17 -3.80 -24.39
C ILE A 156 2.29 -2.51 -25.17
N PRO A 157 1.45 -2.32 -26.22
CA PRO A 157 1.36 -1.04 -26.89
C PRO A 157 0.94 0.08 -25.94
N MET A 158 1.40 1.30 -26.19
CA MET A 158 1.07 2.50 -25.41
C MET A 158 1.52 2.50 -23.94
N LEU A 159 2.31 1.54 -23.50
CA LEU A 159 2.96 1.60 -22.19
C LEU A 159 4.15 2.54 -22.28
N SER A 160 4.27 3.48 -21.33
CA SER A 160 5.32 4.51 -21.34
C SER A 160 6.65 4.05 -20.73
N SER A 161 6.62 3.08 -19.82
CA SER A 161 7.81 2.58 -19.11
C SER A 161 7.63 1.12 -18.69
N PRO A 162 8.73 0.35 -18.58
CA PRO A 162 8.69 -0.97 -17.98
C PRO A 162 8.08 -0.94 -16.57
N MET A 163 7.37 -2.00 -16.19
CA MET A 163 6.79 -2.11 -14.84
C MET A 163 6.51 -3.55 -14.44
N LEU A 164 6.66 -3.82 -13.15
CA LEU A 164 6.12 -5.04 -12.53
C LEU A 164 4.62 -4.85 -12.25
N PHE A 165 3.80 -5.78 -12.69
CA PHE A 165 2.35 -5.73 -12.54
C PHE A 165 1.80 -6.97 -11.86
N SER A 166 0.77 -6.79 -11.03
CA SER A 166 0.01 -7.81 -10.32
C SER A 166 0.72 -8.44 -9.11
N ILE A 167 0.03 -8.41 -7.97
CA ILE A 167 0.48 -9.03 -6.71
C ILE A 167 0.28 -10.55 -6.76
N ARG A 168 -0.88 -10.98 -7.31
CA ARG A 168 -1.25 -12.40 -7.31
C ARG A 168 -0.57 -13.21 -8.41
N ASN A 169 -0.45 -12.64 -9.60
CA ASN A 169 0.19 -13.25 -10.77
C ASN A 169 1.23 -12.26 -11.32
N PRO A 170 2.39 -12.12 -10.66
CA PRO A 170 3.37 -11.11 -11.03
C PRO A 170 3.89 -11.34 -12.43
N ARG A 171 3.95 -10.27 -13.22
CA ARG A 171 4.42 -10.26 -14.60
C ARG A 171 5.13 -8.94 -14.91
N ILE A 172 6.10 -8.98 -15.79
CA ILE A 172 6.82 -7.80 -16.24
C ILE A 172 6.15 -7.32 -17.54
N LEU A 173 5.79 -6.04 -17.57
CA LEU A 173 5.21 -5.37 -18.71
C LEU A 173 6.26 -4.44 -19.31
N LEU A 174 6.45 -4.52 -20.63
CA LEU A 174 7.40 -3.72 -21.38
C LEU A 174 6.66 -2.92 -22.47
N PRO A 175 7.08 -1.68 -22.77
CA PRO A 175 6.66 -0.97 -23.97
C PRO A 175 6.98 -1.75 -25.23
N ALA A 176 5.97 -1.94 -26.12
CA ALA A 176 6.15 -2.68 -27.36
C ALA A 176 6.92 -1.90 -28.45
N GLU A 177 6.99 -0.57 -28.32
CA GLU A 177 7.58 0.31 -29.32
C GLU A 177 9.09 0.49 -29.19
N ASN A 178 9.70 -0.05 -28.14
CA ASN A 178 11.13 0.12 -27.84
C ASN A 178 11.94 -1.07 -28.34
N ASN A 179 12.99 -0.80 -29.08
CA ASN A 179 14.04 -1.79 -29.39
C ASN A 179 15.02 -1.84 -28.23
N TYR A 180 14.94 -2.85 -27.41
CA TYR A 180 15.84 -3.04 -26.26
C TYR A 180 17.12 -3.77 -26.68
N SER A 181 18.28 -3.21 -26.31
CA SER A 181 19.54 -3.96 -26.35
C SER A 181 19.58 -5.02 -25.23
N ASP A 182 20.51 -5.95 -25.31
CA ASP A 182 20.69 -6.97 -24.28
C ASP A 182 21.01 -6.33 -22.91
N ASP A 183 21.80 -5.25 -22.91
CA ASP A 183 22.14 -4.48 -21.69
C ASP A 183 20.93 -3.77 -21.09
N ASP A 184 20.05 -3.19 -21.94
CA ASP A 184 18.82 -2.57 -21.50
C ASP A 184 17.89 -3.60 -20.83
N LEU A 185 17.72 -4.75 -21.45
CA LEU A 185 16.90 -5.85 -20.91
C LEU A 185 17.45 -6.33 -19.57
N HIS A 186 18.77 -6.46 -19.47
CA HIS A 186 19.41 -6.89 -18.24
C HIS A 186 19.17 -5.87 -17.11
N PHE A 187 19.31 -4.58 -17.42
CA PHE A 187 19.07 -3.49 -16.46
C PHE A 187 17.60 -3.45 -16.02
N ILE A 188 16.67 -3.49 -16.97
CA ILE A 188 15.23 -3.46 -16.72
C ILE A 188 14.80 -4.65 -15.84
N PHE A 189 15.16 -5.87 -16.24
CA PHE A 189 14.78 -7.05 -15.47
C PHE A 189 15.38 -7.07 -14.07
N ARG A 190 16.61 -6.60 -13.92
CA ARG A 190 17.23 -6.43 -12.59
C ARG A 190 16.46 -5.44 -11.74
N HIS A 191 16.02 -4.33 -12.32
CA HIS A 191 15.21 -3.31 -11.63
C HIS A 191 13.85 -3.86 -11.19
N GLU A 192 13.10 -4.44 -12.13
CA GLU A 192 11.77 -5.00 -11.83
C GLU A 192 11.83 -6.19 -10.88
N MET A 193 12.87 -7.01 -10.96
CA MET A 193 13.08 -8.12 -10.05
C MET A 193 13.37 -7.64 -8.62
N THR A 194 14.06 -6.49 -8.47
CA THR A 194 14.25 -5.87 -7.16
C THR A 194 12.91 -5.47 -6.53
N HIS A 195 11.99 -4.90 -7.30
CA HIS A 195 10.63 -4.58 -6.85
C HIS A 195 9.83 -5.84 -6.47
N PHE A 196 10.01 -6.92 -7.23
CA PHE A 196 9.40 -8.21 -6.92
C PHE A 196 9.89 -8.77 -5.58
N LEU A 197 11.21 -8.83 -5.36
CA LEU A 197 11.84 -9.35 -4.15
C LEU A 197 11.50 -8.55 -2.89
N HIS A 198 11.37 -7.24 -3.03
CA HIS A 198 11.02 -6.36 -1.92
C HIS A 198 9.52 -6.28 -1.67
N HIS A 199 8.70 -6.97 -2.46
CA HIS A 199 7.23 -6.90 -2.36
C HIS A 199 6.66 -5.48 -2.49
N ASP A 200 7.30 -4.62 -3.28
CA ASP A 200 6.95 -3.20 -3.41
C ASP A 200 5.50 -2.98 -3.87
N LEU A 201 4.94 -3.91 -4.65
CA LEU A 201 3.53 -3.86 -5.06
C LEU A 201 2.57 -3.99 -3.87
N LEU A 202 2.92 -4.78 -2.85
CA LEU A 202 2.12 -4.86 -1.62
C LEU A 202 2.16 -3.54 -0.85
N TYR A 203 3.34 -2.94 -0.72
CA TYR A 203 3.47 -1.63 -0.08
C TYR A 203 2.67 -0.55 -0.82
N LYS A 204 2.78 -0.49 -2.16
CA LYS A 204 1.98 0.43 -2.99
C LYS A 204 0.49 0.23 -2.79
N PHE A 205 0.01 -1.01 -2.73
CA PHE A 205 -1.39 -1.33 -2.47
C PHE A 205 -1.86 -0.78 -1.12
N PHE A 206 -1.11 -1.04 -0.04
CA PHE A 206 -1.46 -0.52 1.29
C PHE A 206 -1.42 1.01 1.34
N PHE A 207 -0.43 1.65 0.72
CA PHE A 207 -0.37 3.10 0.67
C PHE A 207 -1.56 3.70 -0.10
N GLN A 208 -1.99 3.07 -1.19
CA GLN A 208 -3.12 3.56 -1.99
C GLN A 208 -4.47 3.43 -1.29
N LEU A 209 -4.61 2.54 -0.30
CA LEU A 209 -5.82 2.45 0.53
C LEU A 209 -5.94 3.59 1.54
N LEU A 210 -4.86 4.33 1.80
CA LEU A 210 -4.81 5.41 2.78
C LEU A 210 -5.00 6.79 2.17
N PHE A 211 -4.77 6.93 0.86
CA PHE A 211 -4.86 8.17 0.09
C PHE A 211 -5.93 8.07 -1.00
#